data_48738e4f1a469afb22b0f94753056d75
#
_entry.id   48738e4f1a469afb22b0f94753056d75
#
_cell.length_a   1.000
_cell.length_b   1.000
_cell.length_c   1.000
_cell.angle_alpha   90.00
_cell.angle_beta   90.00
_cell.angle_gamma   90.00
#
_symmetry.space_group_name_H-M   'P 1'
#
loop_
_entity.id
_entity.type
_entity.pdbx_description
1 polymer ?
#
loop_
_entity_poly.entity_id
_entity_poly.type
_entity_poly.pdbx_seq_one_letter_code
_entity_poly.pdbx_strand_id
1 'polypeptide(L)'
;MKKIKEMMIDTPKHCQKNESLRSVITEMSKSNIGSLPVVDKDKKVIGVITDRDICVGLSNTNKPLTELKVHEVMSTQAHTCTPEDDANTALKIMRTKKVGRLPVVDKDGRLKGIVSLNGIVRHHHENNEKVEEQYIGEENVMNTLHAIADRNHRYNYNFENIE
;
A
#
# COMPACT_ATOMS: atom_id res chain seq x y z
N MET A 1 16.80 5.84 -15.31
CA MET A 1 15.49 5.84 -14.63
C MET A 1 15.72 5.86 -13.11
N LYS A 2 14.98 6.70 -12.38
CA LYS A 2 15.10 6.79 -10.91
C LYS A 2 14.64 5.50 -10.24
N LYS A 3 15.38 5.10 -9.21
CA LYS A 3 15.16 3.86 -8.45
C LYS A 3 14.16 4.08 -7.32
N ILE A 4 13.46 3.02 -6.93
CA ILE A 4 12.49 3.04 -5.83
C ILE A 4 13.12 3.52 -4.51
N LYS A 5 14.37 3.19 -4.24
CA LYS A 5 15.10 3.66 -3.05
C LYS A 5 15.19 5.18 -2.92
N GLU A 6 15.06 5.92 -4.02
CA GLU A 6 15.12 7.38 -4.04
C GLU A 6 13.78 8.05 -3.71
N MET A 7 12.67 7.29 -3.78
CA MET A 7 11.30 7.80 -3.61
C MET A 7 10.46 7.03 -2.58
N MET A 8 11.00 5.96 -1.99
CA MET A 8 10.34 5.21 -0.93
C MET A 8 10.46 5.92 0.42
N ILE A 9 9.57 5.61 1.34
CA ILE A 9 9.73 5.88 2.76
C ILE A 9 10.58 4.73 3.32
N ASP A 10 11.78 5.00 3.80
CA ASP A 10 12.80 4.02 4.21
C ASP A 10 12.61 3.46 5.62
N THR A 11 11.79 4.09 6.45
CA THR A 11 11.43 3.63 7.80
C THR A 11 9.92 3.45 7.94
N PRO A 12 9.32 2.50 7.19
CA PRO A 12 7.87 2.38 7.14
C PRO A 12 7.33 1.81 8.45
N LYS A 13 6.19 2.38 8.89
CA LYS A 13 5.38 1.74 9.92
C LYS A 13 4.93 0.37 9.45
N HIS A 14 4.92 -0.59 10.35
CA HIS A 14 4.52 -1.98 10.10
C HIS A 14 3.91 -2.57 11.37
N CYS A 15 3.26 -3.70 11.27
CA CYS A 15 2.73 -4.45 12.39
C CYS A 15 3.09 -5.94 12.29
N GLN A 16 2.85 -6.68 13.37
CA GLN A 16 3.01 -8.13 13.42
C GLN A 16 1.64 -8.81 13.38
N LYS A 17 1.59 -10.04 12.88
CA LYS A 17 0.35 -10.81 12.71
C LYS A 17 -0.44 -11.04 14.00
N ASN A 18 0.24 -11.03 15.16
CA ASN A 18 -0.38 -11.29 16.47
C ASN A 18 -0.76 -10.00 17.23
N GLU A 19 -0.51 -8.82 16.66
CA GLU A 19 -0.96 -7.57 17.26
C GLU A 19 -2.48 -7.47 17.25
N SER A 20 -3.05 -6.70 18.22
CA SER A 20 -4.49 -6.43 18.24
C SER A 20 -4.85 -5.40 17.17
N LEU A 21 -6.07 -5.49 16.62
CA LEU A 21 -6.56 -4.48 15.70
C LEU A 21 -6.62 -3.09 16.33
N ARG A 22 -6.86 -3.01 17.64
CA ARG A 22 -6.82 -1.74 18.36
C ARG A 22 -5.46 -1.06 18.27
N SER A 23 -4.36 -1.80 18.43
CA SER A 23 -3.00 -1.28 18.28
C SER A 23 -2.77 -0.75 16.86
N VAL A 24 -3.15 -1.54 15.86
CA VAL A 24 -2.98 -1.19 14.44
C VAL A 24 -3.78 0.05 14.06
N ILE A 25 -5.05 0.13 14.47
CA ILE A 25 -5.90 1.31 14.22
C ILE A 25 -5.30 2.57 14.88
N THR A 26 -4.78 2.42 16.09
CA THR A 26 -4.13 3.52 16.80
C THR A 26 -2.89 4.02 16.05
N GLU A 27 -2.06 3.10 15.53
CA GLU A 27 -0.89 3.47 14.71
C GLU A 27 -1.30 4.11 13.40
N MET A 28 -2.29 3.56 12.68
CA MET A 28 -2.81 4.12 11.44
C MET A 28 -3.33 5.55 11.65
N SER A 29 -4.09 5.77 12.72
CA SER A 29 -4.65 7.08 13.07
C SER A 29 -3.55 8.10 13.39
N LYS A 30 -2.59 7.74 14.26
CA LYS A 30 -1.48 8.62 14.66
C LYS A 30 -0.59 9.02 13.48
N SER A 31 -0.37 8.09 12.57
CA SER A 31 0.51 8.28 11.41
C SER A 31 -0.22 8.77 10.16
N ASN A 32 -1.54 8.93 10.23
CA ASN A 32 -2.41 9.31 9.11
C ASN A 32 -2.20 8.41 7.87
N ILE A 33 -2.20 7.10 8.09
CA ILE A 33 -2.00 6.08 7.05
C ILE A 33 -3.13 5.05 7.08
N GLY A 34 -3.57 4.58 5.91
CA GLY A 34 -4.66 3.61 5.76
C GLY A 34 -4.19 2.17 5.50
N SER A 35 -2.88 1.89 5.61
CA SER A 35 -2.37 0.53 5.42
C SER A 35 -1.02 0.33 6.08
N LEU A 36 -0.76 -0.90 6.55
CA LEU A 36 0.52 -1.31 7.13
C LEU A 36 0.98 -2.64 6.50
N PRO A 37 2.27 -2.76 6.16
CA PRO A 37 2.88 -4.07 5.94
C PRO A 37 2.79 -4.91 7.22
N VAL A 38 2.46 -6.18 7.07
CA VAL A 38 2.52 -7.16 8.16
C VAL A 38 3.79 -7.96 8.03
N VAL A 39 4.59 -8.00 9.08
CA VAL A 39 5.89 -8.69 9.07
C VAL A 39 5.94 -9.81 10.11
N ASP A 40 6.82 -10.76 9.88
CA ASP A 40 7.19 -11.79 10.84
C ASP A 40 8.31 -11.28 11.79
N LYS A 41 8.78 -12.18 12.68
CA LYS A 41 9.86 -11.90 13.63
C LYS A 41 11.20 -11.52 12.96
N ASP A 42 11.42 -11.98 11.72
CA ASP A 42 12.63 -11.72 10.93
C ASP A 42 12.46 -10.49 10.02
N LYS A 43 11.37 -9.71 10.23
CA LYS A 43 10.96 -8.55 9.42
C LYS A 43 10.63 -8.88 7.95
N LYS A 44 10.37 -10.15 7.63
CA LYS A 44 9.88 -10.51 6.29
C LYS A 44 8.42 -10.12 6.16
N VAL A 45 8.07 -9.56 5.00
CA VAL A 45 6.68 -9.19 4.69
C VAL A 45 5.87 -10.46 4.44
N ILE A 46 4.84 -10.67 5.26
CA ILE A 46 3.94 -11.82 5.20
C ILE A 46 2.52 -11.44 4.81
N GLY A 47 2.23 -10.17 4.68
CA GLY A 47 0.92 -9.65 4.29
C GLY A 47 0.84 -8.14 4.37
N VAL A 48 -0.36 -7.64 4.16
CA VAL A 48 -0.72 -6.22 4.30
C VAL A 48 -2.06 -6.16 5.01
N ILE A 49 -2.25 -5.17 5.88
CA ILE A 49 -3.55 -4.85 6.48
C ILE A 49 -3.93 -3.42 6.12
N THR A 50 -5.19 -3.22 5.75
CA THR A 50 -5.75 -1.90 5.42
C THR A 50 -6.90 -1.56 6.36
N ASP A 51 -7.26 -0.27 6.43
CA ASP A 51 -8.46 0.23 7.11
C ASP A 51 -9.73 -0.49 6.61
N ARG A 52 -9.82 -0.77 5.30
CA ARG A 52 -10.91 -1.55 4.72
C ARG A 52 -10.94 -2.99 5.25
N ASP A 53 -9.80 -3.68 5.33
CA ASP A 53 -9.74 -5.06 5.85
C ASP A 53 -10.24 -5.10 7.29
N ILE A 54 -9.90 -4.09 8.08
CA ILE A 54 -10.35 -3.94 9.46
C ILE A 54 -11.88 -3.74 9.51
N CYS A 55 -12.43 -2.82 8.70
CA CYS A 55 -13.87 -2.57 8.65
C CYS A 55 -14.65 -3.84 8.24
N VAL A 56 -14.18 -4.55 7.21
CA VAL A 56 -14.81 -5.80 6.76
C VAL A 56 -14.66 -6.89 7.81
N GLY A 57 -13.49 -7.02 8.44
CA GLY A 57 -13.26 -7.98 9.52
C GLY A 57 -14.21 -7.76 10.70
N LEU A 58 -14.40 -6.51 11.09
CA LEU A 58 -15.32 -6.14 12.17
C LEU A 58 -16.78 -6.46 11.88
N SER A 59 -17.21 -6.33 10.62
CA SER A 59 -18.59 -6.65 10.24
C SER A 59 -18.92 -8.14 10.34
N ASN A 60 -17.90 -9.00 10.39
CA ASN A 60 -18.05 -10.46 10.42
C ASN A 60 -17.87 -11.08 11.82
N THR A 61 -17.73 -10.27 12.87
CA THR A 61 -17.49 -10.77 14.23
C THR A 61 -18.06 -9.83 15.28
N ASN A 62 -18.40 -10.41 16.43
CA ASN A 62 -18.79 -9.66 17.64
C ASN A 62 -17.61 -9.49 18.63
N LYS A 63 -16.40 -9.92 18.27
CA LYS A 63 -15.22 -9.77 19.13
C LYS A 63 -14.85 -8.30 19.28
N PRO A 64 -14.42 -7.85 20.48
CA PRO A 64 -13.88 -6.51 20.65
C PRO A 64 -12.54 -6.34 19.92
N LEU A 65 -12.23 -5.11 19.50
CA LEU A 65 -10.98 -4.75 18.81
C LEU A 65 -9.70 -5.18 19.52
N THR A 66 -9.77 -5.29 20.85
CA THR A 66 -8.63 -5.72 21.68
C THR A 66 -8.31 -7.19 21.57
N GLU A 67 -9.29 -8.01 21.20
CA GLU A 67 -9.17 -9.47 21.06
C GLU A 67 -8.90 -9.90 19.64
N LEU A 68 -9.40 -9.14 18.65
CA LEU A 68 -9.13 -9.39 17.24
C LEU A 68 -7.65 -9.16 16.90
N LYS A 69 -7.06 -10.13 16.20
CA LYS A 69 -5.66 -10.10 15.76
C LYS A 69 -5.54 -9.76 14.28
N VAL A 70 -4.42 -9.16 13.92
CA VAL A 70 -4.09 -8.80 12.53
C VAL A 70 -4.28 -9.97 11.57
N HIS A 71 -3.80 -11.17 11.93
CA HIS A 71 -3.87 -12.35 11.05
C HIS A 71 -5.29 -12.83 10.76
N GLU A 72 -6.29 -12.41 11.56
CA GLU A 72 -7.69 -12.79 11.34
C GLU A 72 -8.33 -12.00 10.19
N VAL A 73 -7.75 -10.83 9.82
CA VAL A 73 -8.35 -9.92 8.83
C VAL A 73 -7.40 -9.48 7.71
N MET A 74 -6.08 -9.64 7.88
CA MET A 74 -5.09 -9.20 6.91
C MET A 74 -5.19 -9.96 5.58
N SER A 75 -4.74 -9.30 4.49
CA SER A 75 -4.43 -10.00 3.25
C SER A 75 -3.05 -10.65 3.33
N THR A 76 -2.97 -11.95 3.03
CA THR A 76 -1.69 -12.69 2.96
C THR A 76 -0.98 -12.54 1.63
N GLN A 77 -1.61 -11.94 0.62
CA GLN A 77 -1.02 -11.65 -0.68
C GLN A 77 -0.43 -10.24 -0.69
N ALA A 78 0.79 -10.08 -0.16
CA ALA A 78 1.53 -8.85 -0.30
C ALA A 78 2.22 -8.80 -1.68
N HIS A 79 1.91 -7.77 -2.47
CA HIS A 79 2.65 -7.46 -3.69
C HIS A 79 3.76 -6.50 -3.33
N THR A 80 5.00 -6.81 -3.72
CA THR A 80 6.20 -6.09 -3.31
C THR A 80 7.02 -5.65 -4.53
N CYS A 81 7.94 -4.72 -4.31
CA CYS A 81 9.02 -4.39 -5.23
C CYS A 81 10.35 -4.32 -4.46
N THR A 82 11.44 -4.09 -5.16
CA THR A 82 12.78 -3.97 -4.57
C THR A 82 13.28 -2.53 -4.62
N PRO A 83 14.28 -2.15 -3.79
CA PRO A 83 14.89 -0.81 -3.85
C PRO A 83 15.51 -0.49 -5.21
N GLU A 84 15.93 -1.51 -5.96
CA GLU A 84 16.61 -1.35 -7.25
C GLU A 84 15.64 -1.36 -8.45
N ASP A 85 14.36 -1.63 -8.24
CA ASP A 85 13.35 -1.46 -9.27
C ASP A 85 13.22 0.03 -9.65
N ASP A 86 12.77 0.28 -10.86
CA ASP A 86 12.41 1.62 -11.32
C ASP A 86 10.93 1.94 -11.07
N ALA A 87 10.59 3.22 -11.17
CA ALA A 87 9.21 3.69 -10.96
C ALA A 87 8.20 3.04 -11.91
N ASN A 88 8.55 2.79 -13.18
CA ASN A 88 7.65 2.17 -14.14
C ASN A 88 7.36 0.70 -13.78
N THR A 89 8.35 -0.01 -13.26
CA THR A 89 8.17 -1.38 -12.74
C THR A 89 7.19 -1.38 -11.57
N ALA A 90 7.36 -0.47 -10.61
CA ALA A 90 6.42 -0.34 -9.48
C ALA A 90 5.01 0.03 -9.94
N LEU A 91 4.86 0.99 -10.86
CA LEU A 91 3.57 1.37 -11.45
C LEU A 91 2.90 0.19 -12.18
N LYS A 92 3.68 -0.61 -12.92
CA LYS A 92 3.18 -1.82 -13.58
C LYS A 92 2.63 -2.84 -12.58
N ILE A 93 3.34 -3.06 -11.47
CA ILE A 93 2.86 -3.95 -10.39
C ILE A 93 1.58 -3.38 -9.77
N MET A 94 1.57 -2.09 -9.41
CA MET A 94 0.40 -1.42 -8.84
C MET A 94 -0.83 -1.54 -9.75
N ARG A 95 -0.66 -1.28 -11.05
CA ARG A 95 -1.71 -1.40 -12.06
C ARG A 95 -2.24 -2.82 -12.18
N THR A 96 -1.34 -3.80 -12.35
CA THR A 96 -1.72 -5.20 -12.57
C THR A 96 -2.41 -5.79 -11.34
N LYS A 97 -1.96 -5.40 -10.14
CA LYS A 97 -2.49 -5.90 -8.87
C LYS A 97 -3.57 -5.01 -8.27
N LYS A 98 -3.87 -3.87 -8.93
CA LYS A 98 -4.87 -2.89 -8.51
C LYS A 98 -4.65 -2.39 -7.08
N VAL A 99 -3.39 -2.11 -6.73
CA VAL A 99 -2.98 -1.59 -5.40
C VAL A 99 -2.26 -0.26 -5.54
N GLY A 100 -2.47 0.65 -4.60
CA GLY A 100 -1.86 1.99 -4.62
C GLY A 100 -0.54 2.09 -3.85
N ARG A 101 -0.09 1.01 -3.23
CA ARG A 101 1.14 0.96 -2.42
C ARG A 101 1.79 -0.41 -2.53
N LEU A 102 3.13 -0.43 -2.43
CA LEU A 102 3.92 -1.64 -2.40
C LEU A 102 4.92 -1.57 -1.24
N PRO A 103 4.97 -2.57 -0.36
CA PRO A 103 6.13 -2.78 0.49
C PRO A 103 7.36 -2.99 -0.38
N VAL A 104 8.46 -2.35 -0.01
CA VAL A 104 9.77 -2.50 -0.65
C VAL A 104 10.58 -3.47 0.18
N VAL A 105 11.06 -4.54 -0.42
CA VAL A 105 11.75 -5.63 0.27
C VAL A 105 13.14 -5.88 -0.30
N ASP A 106 14.04 -6.40 0.54
CA ASP A 106 15.32 -6.90 0.08
C ASP A 106 15.19 -8.31 -0.53
N LYS A 107 16.32 -8.88 -0.98
CA LYS A 107 16.40 -10.22 -1.57
C LYS A 107 15.90 -11.35 -0.65
N ASP A 108 15.90 -11.12 0.65
CA ASP A 108 15.43 -12.08 1.65
C ASP A 108 13.95 -11.87 2.01
N GLY A 109 13.29 -10.90 1.37
CA GLY A 109 11.88 -10.53 1.62
C GLY A 109 11.68 -9.65 2.85
N ARG A 110 12.75 -9.08 3.42
CA ARG A 110 12.67 -8.20 4.59
C ARG A 110 12.25 -6.79 4.18
N LEU A 111 11.37 -6.21 4.97
CA LEU A 111 10.85 -4.86 4.76
C LEU A 111 11.97 -3.82 4.84
N LYS A 112 12.14 -3.03 3.78
CA LYS A 112 13.10 -1.93 3.67
C LYS A 112 12.43 -0.58 3.55
N GLY A 113 11.24 -0.54 2.97
CA GLY A 113 10.53 0.69 2.73
C GLY A 113 9.08 0.46 2.31
N ILE A 114 8.40 1.53 1.97
CA ILE A 114 7.10 1.52 1.30
C ILE A 114 7.10 2.58 0.21
N VAL A 115 6.60 2.23 -0.96
CA VAL A 115 6.38 3.18 -2.06
C VAL A 115 4.89 3.25 -2.37
N SER A 116 4.39 4.45 -2.62
CA SER A 116 3.00 4.68 -3.03
C SER A 116 2.92 5.39 -4.37
N LEU A 117 1.80 5.23 -5.06
CA LEU A 117 1.53 5.98 -6.29
C LEU A 117 1.67 7.50 -6.06
N ASN A 118 1.09 8.02 -4.96
CA ASN A 118 1.21 9.44 -4.61
C ASN A 118 2.67 9.85 -4.33
N GLY A 119 3.47 8.96 -3.72
CA GLY A 119 4.91 9.20 -3.49
C GLY A 119 5.68 9.30 -4.79
N ILE A 120 5.40 8.40 -5.75
CA ILE A 120 6.00 8.41 -7.08
C ILE A 120 5.66 9.70 -7.83
N VAL A 121 4.38 10.09 -7.83
CA VAL A 121 3.90 11.31 -8.50
C VAL A 121 4.54 12.57 -7.89
N ARG A 122 4.57 12.66 -6.55
CA ARG A 122 5.19 13.80 -5.86
C ARG A 122 6.68 13.91 -6.17
N HIS A 123 7.40 12.80 -6.07
CA HIS A 123 8.83 12.78 -6.36
C HIS A 123 9.13 13.18 -7.81
N HIS A 124 8.26 12.81 -8.75
CA HIS A 124 8.36 13.21 -10.14
C HIS A 124 8.18 14.72 -10.30
N HIS A 125 7.16 15.30 -9.67
CA HIS A 125 6.87 16.74 -9.75
C HIS A 125 7.99 17.60 -9.15
N GLU A 126 8.50 17.24 -7.96
CA GLU A 126 9.55 17.99 -7.25
C GLU A 126 10.91 18.01 -7.98
N ASN A 127 11.15 17.05 -8.87
CA ASN A 127 12.43 16.90 -9.57
C ASN A 127 12.40 17.24 -11.06
N ASN A 128 11.26 17.69 -11.60
CA ASN A 128 11.08 17.95 -13.04
C ASN A 128 11.58 19.30 -13.54
N GLU A 129 12.17 20.15 -12.70
CA GLU A 129 12.66 21.46 -13.17
C GLU A 129 13.93 21.39 -14.04
N LYS A 130 14.56 20.22 -14.25
CA LYS A 130 15.89 20.18 -14.88
C LYS A 130 16.26 19.06 -15.85
N VAL A 131 15.45 18.03 -16.15
CA VAL A 131 15.94 16.94 -17.05
C VAL A 131 14.86 16.35 -17.95
N GLU A 132 15.02 16.52 -19.27
CA GLU A 132 14.16 15.97 -20.33
C GLU A 132 14.23 14.43 -20.49
N GLU A 133 15.13 13.71 -19.85
CA GLU A 133 15.43 12.30 -20.16
C GLU A 133 14.85 11.23 -19.21
N GLN A 134 14.12 11.59 -18.14
CA GLN A 134 13.66 10.60 -17.17
C GLN A 134 12.15 10.68 -16.87
N TYR A 135 11.35 10.75 -17.91
CA TYR A 135 9.90 10.87 -17.78
C TYR A 135 9.27 9.56 -17.25
N ILE A 136 8.62 9.63 -16.09
CA ILE A 136 7.53 8.70 -15.77
C ILE A 136 6.39 9.14 -16.68
N GLY A 137 6.08 8.36 -17.72
CA GLY A 137 5.04 8.77 -18.67
C GLY A 137 3.73 9.04 -17.94
N GLU A 138 3.13 10.22 -18.12
CA GLU A 138 1.82 10.58 -17.55
C GLU A 138 0.79 9.50 -17.83
N GLU A 139 0.85 8.87 -19.00
CA GLU A 139 0.04 7.73 -19.38
C GLU A 139 0.17 6.55 -18.41
N ASN A 140 1.37 6.22 -17.94
CA ASN A 140 1.57 5.14 -16.97
C ASN A 140 0.93 5.45 -15.62
N VAL A 141 0.98 6.70 -15.18
CA VAL A 141 0.32 7.16 -13.95
C VAL A 141 -1.18 7.09 -14.12
N MET A 142 -1.72 7.64 -15.21
CA MET A 142 -3.16 7.64 -15.50
C MET A 142 -3.72 6.22 -15.64
N ASN A 143 -3.04 5.34 -16.36
CA ASN A 143 -3.45 3.94 -16.50
C ASN A 143 -3.41 3.20 -15.14
N THR A 144 -2.49 3.55 -14.26
CA THR A 144 -2.41 2.97 -12.91
C THR A 144 -3.55 3.49 -12.02
N LEU A 145 -3.84 4.78 -12.05
CA LEU A 145 -4.98 5.39 -11.34
C LEU A 145 -6.31 4.76 -11.80
N HIS A 146 -6.51 4.63 -13.11
CA HIS A 146 -7.70 4.02 -13.68
C HIS A 146 -7.87 2.57 -13.19
N ALA A 147 -6.82 1.76 -13.25
CA ALA A 147 -6.88 0.37 -12.78
C ALA A 147 -7.17 0.24 -11.27
N ILE A 148 -6.68 1.17 -10.45
CA ILE A 148 -6.96 1.20 -9.00
C ILE A 148 -8.41 1.64 -8.77
N ALA A 149 -8.89 2.65 -9.51
CA ALA A 149 -10.27 3.12 -9.44
C ALA A 149 -11.26 2.03 -9.83
N ASP A 150 -11.00 1.29 -10.90
CA ASP A 150 -11.84 0.16 -11.35
C ASP A 150 -12.00 -0.95 -10.31
N ARG A 151 -11.05 -1.10 -9.40
CA ARG A 151 -11.22 -2.04 -8.28
C ARG A 151 -12.44 -1.68 -7.44
N ASN A 152 -12.74 -0.40 -7.31
CA ASN A 152 -13.83 0.13 -6.49
C ASN A 152 -15.17 0.13 -7.25
N HIS A 153 -15.17 0.07 -8.59
CA HIS A 153 -16.39 0.07 -9.42
C HIS A 153 -17.22 -1.23 -9.35
N ARG A 154 -16.73 -2.29 -8.72
CA ARG A 154 -17.57 -3.49 -8.44
C ARG A 154 -18.66 -3.25 -7.41
N TYR A 155 -18.63 -2.11 -6.73
CA TYR A 155 -19.74 -1.61 -5.93
C TYR A 155 -20.42 -0.51 -6.74
N ASN A 156 -21.46 -0.87 -7.49
CA ASN A 156 -22.43 0.09 -8.03
C ASN A 156 -23.06 0.81 -6.83
N TYR A 157 -22.49 1.93 -6.42
CA TYR A 157 -23.23 2.93 -5.68
C TYR A 157 -24.22 3.55 -6.69
N ASN A 158 -25.42 2.99 -6.78
CA ASN A 158 -26.55 3.72 -7.32
C ASN A 158 -26.82 4.87 -6.36
N PHE A 159 -26.30 6.05 -6.67
CA PHE A 159 -26.63 7.30 -5.97
C PHE A 159 -28.08 7.75 -6.24
N GLU A 160 -28.88 6.99 -6.98
CA GLU A 160 -30.27 7.32 -7.33
C GLU A 160 -31.27 7.14 -6.18
N ASN A 161 -30.86 6.66 -5.01
CA ASN A 161 -31.75 6.43 -3.87
C ASN A 161 -31.40 7.24 -2.60
N ILE A 162 -30.82 8.43 -2.73
CA ILE A 162 -30.68 9.38 -1.63
C ILE A 162 -31.56 10.59 -1.95
N GLU A 163 -32.87 10.44 -1.73
CA GLU A 163 -33.81 11.54 -1.47
C GLU A 163 -34.08 11.62 0.04
#